data_e413b37cfea4b30345d20e4a27c8669f
#
_entry.id   e413b37cfea4b30345d20e4a27c8669f
#
_cell.length_a   1.000
_cell.length_b   1.000
_cell.length_c   1.000
_cell.angle_alpha   90.00
_cell.angle_beta   90.00
_cell.angle_gamma   90.00
#
_symmetry.space_group_name_H-M   'P 1'
#
loop_
_entity.id
_entity.type
_entity.pdbx_description
1 polymer ?
#
loop_
_entity_poly.entity_id
_entity_poly.type
_entity_poly.pdbx_seq_one_letter_code
_entity_poly.pdbx_strand_id
1 'polypeptide(L)'
;GKNILKISVGKGFKPIYCIKKFGFSSKGCLVRIGTTCKEMSSIEMEYRYQKNFIDDDFILKAPSHYAPLSFDMMKILLTSKGYHINQNAFESNFSLVMKNGEYNLMAELLSDKNMIPLIFVKFKGNTKASISQRSDYGDQSILLGFQRLKDRLIAENICVTNTTVRPRIDEYLYDIDCVNEALVNAIVHNDWTISEPLVSFYDDRIEITSHGGIPREITQNDFFNGVSHPRNSVLMRIFLKLGIVEHTGHGIPKIIEKYGKEAFDIHDTYINVIIPFNKKVTDTMEVGKNDGKNDGKNLLDELSDNEKRVLLELINNPSIPYDTLVDELKISRRTVSRVFVSLVEKGYIERIGTNKRGYWKIIK
;
A
#
# COMPACT_ATOMS: atom_id res chain seq x y z
N GLY A 1 2.28 10.16 57.03
CA GLY A 1 2.26 10.33 55.57
C GLY A 1 3.60 9.94 55.00
N LYS A 2 3.62 9.22 53.84
CA LYS A 2 4.88 8.91 53.13
C LYS A 2 5.23 10.10 52.25
N ASN A 3 6.42 10.65 52.39
CA ASN A 3 6.93 11.68 51.49
C ASN A 3 7.27 11.04 50.12
N ILE A 4 6.71 11.57 49.04
CA ILE A 4 6.98 11.14 47.69
C ILE A 4 7.77 12.24 46.99
N LEU A 5 8.95 11.91 46.47
CA LEU A 5 9.73 12.80 45.61
C LEU A 5 9.35 12.51 44.15
N LYS A 6 8.79 13.48 43.44
CA LYS A 6 8.52 13.44 42.01
C LYS A 6 9.61 14.18 41.25
N ILE A 7 10.36 13.48 40.42
CA ILE A 7 11.34 14.06 39.49
C ILE A 7 10.79 14.00 38.09
N SER A 8 10.61 15.14 37.46
CA SER A 8 10.19 15.21 36.05
C SER A 8 11.43 15.54 35.20
N VAL A 9 11.73 14.68 34.23
CA VAL A 9 12.85 14.84 33.30
C VAL A 9 12.30 15.11 31.92
N GLY A 10 12.62 16.27 31.34
CA GLY A 10 12.26 16.60 29.97
C GLY A 10 13.06 15.77 28.93
N LYS A 11 12.50 15.59 27.73
CA LYS A 11 13.20 14.96 26.62
C LYS A 11 14.39 15.85 26.21
N GLY A 12 15.58 15.28 26.14
CA GLY A 12 16.79 16.01 25.71
C GLY A 12 16.87 16.07 24.18
N PHE A 13 17.61 17.07 23.66
CA PHE A 13 17.80 17.31 22.21
C PHE A 13 18.93 16.48 21.58
N LYS A 14 19.78 15.83 22.40
CA LYS A 14 20.91 15.03 21.91
C LYS A 14 20.55 13.54 21.83
N PRO A 15 21.12 12.80 20.86
CA PRO A 15 20.85 11.36 20.68
C PRO A 15 21.27 10.54 21.89
N ILE A 16 22.36 10.95 22.53
CA ILE A 16 22.94 10.28 23.69
C ILE A 16 23.46 11.34 24.66
N TYR A 17 23.22 11.10 25.92
CA TYR A 17 23.81 11.81 27.04
C TYR A 17 24.76 10.87 27.75
N CYS A 18 25.90 11.40 28.20
CA CYS A 18 26.87 10.60 28.93
C CYS A 18 27.18 11.21 30.29
N ILE A 19 27.58 10.37 31.24
CA ILE A 19 28.10 10.79 32.54
C ILE A 19 29.44 11.48 32.31
N LYS A 20 29.57 12.74 32.68
CA LYS A 20 30.75 13.56 32.42
C LYS A 20 32.08 12.89 32.81
N LYS A 21 32.09 12.15 33.93
CA LYS A 21 33.28 11.45 34.46
C LYS A 21 33.78 10.36 33.50
N PHE A 22 32.89 9.68 32.76
CA PHE A 22 33.24 8.55 31.91
C PHE A 22 33.23 8.87 30.43
N GLY A 23 32.78 10.09 30.06
CA GLY A 23 32.72 10.54 28.68
C GLY A 23 31.82 9.69 27.82
N PHE A 24 32.04 9.78 26.50
CA PHE A 24 31.32 9.02 25.50
C PHE A 24 31.89 7.59 25.39
N SER A 25 31.44 6.73 26.28
CA SER A 25 31.88 5.33 26.39
C SER A 25 30.72 4.46 26.89
N SER A 26 30.84 3.14 26.79
CA SER A 26 29.82 2.21 27.32
C SER A 26 29.50 2.47 28.79
N LYS A 27 30.52 2.77 29.61
CA LYS A 27 30.35 3.10 31.04
C LYS A 27 29.70 4.47 31.26
N GLY A 28 29.88 5.38 30.30
CA GLY A 28 29.33 6.75 30.42
C GLY A 28 27.93 6.87 29.84
N CYS A 29 27.56 6.05 28.86
CA CYS A 29 26.29 6.07 28.16
C CYS A 29 25.37 4.97 28.68
N LEU A 30 24.30 5.35 29.37
CA LEU A 30 23.38 4.39 29.98
C LEU A 30 22.03 4.41 29.28
N VAL A 31 21.42 3.25 29.19
CA VAL A 31 20.06 3.06 28.69
C VAL A 31 19.19 2.40 29.75
N ARG A 32 17.94 2.84 29.87
CA ARG A 32 16.97 2.20 30.75
C ARG A 32 16.24 1.10 30.01
N ILE A 33 16.31 -0.11 30.53
CA ILE A 33 15.58 -1.28 30.01
C ILE A 33 14.71 -1.81 31.16
N GLY A 34 13.39 -1.57 31.05
CA GLY A 34 12.46 -1.88 32.14
C GLY A 34 12.79 -1.11 33.42
N THR A 35 13.10 -1.80 34.49
CA THR A 35 13.42 -1.22 35.82
C THR A 35 14.93 -0.96 36.05
N THR A 36 15.80 -1.39 35.14
CA THR A 36 17.27 -1.31 35.30
C THR A 36 17.91 -0.35 34.30
N CYS A 37 19.01 0.31 34.73
CA CYS A 37 19.90 1.02 33.83
C CYS A 37 21.05 0.10 33.43
N LYS A 38 21.32 -0.01 32.12
CA LYS A 38 22.43 -0.80 31.57
C LYS A 38 23.38 0.10 30.78
N GLU A 39 24.63 -0.32 30.66
CA GLU A 39 25.59 0.31 29.76
C GLU A 39 25.18 0.10 28.31
N MET A 40 25.27 1.14 27.47
CA MET A 40 25.03 1.01 26.03
C MET A 40 26.20 0.29 25.38
N SER A 41 25.91 -0.64 24.49
CA SER A 41 26.92 -1.21 23.59
C SER A 41 27.38 -0.16 22.56
N SER A 42 28.56 -0.35 21.98
CA SER A 42 29.07 0.50 20.89
C SER A 42 28.10 0.54 19.72
N ILE A 43 27.53 -0.60 19.35
CA ILE A 43 26.53 -0.74 18.27
C ILE A 43 25.26 0.07 18.58
N GLU A 44 24.78 0.03 19.83
CA GLU A 44 23.59 0.81 20.23
C GLU A 44 23.87 2.32 20.25
N MET A 45 25.07 2.72 20.68
CA MET A 45 25.49 4.12 20.63
C MET A 45 25.57 4.59 19.17
N GLU A 46 26.20 3.82 18.29
CA GLU A 46 26.30 4.13 16.87
C GLU A 46 24.94 4.22 16.22
N TYR A 47 24.07 3.23 16.43
CA TYR A 47 22.69 3.24 15.96
C TYR A 47 21.91 4.50 16.41
N ARG A 48 22.00 4.87 17.69
CA ARG A 48 21.33 6.07 18.20
C ARG A 48 21.91 7.35 17.62
N TYR A 49 23.22 7.38 17.36
CA TYR A 49 23.87 8.50 16.69
C TYR A 49 23.43 8.59 15.23
N GLN A 50 23.50 7.50 14.49
CA GLN A 50 23.07 7.44 13.09
C GLN A 50 21.58 7.82 12.98
N LYS A 51 20.73 7.24 13.84
CA LYS A 51 19.30 7.58 13.88
C LYS A 51 19.03 9.06 14.15
N ASN A 52 19.94 9.78 14.80
CA ASN A 52 19.78 11.20 15.10
C ASN A 52 20.30 12.13 14.01
N PHE A 53 21.15 11.61 13.12
CA PHE A 53 21.64 12.32 11.95
C PHE A 53 20.85 11.98 10.68
N ILE A 54 19.92 11.02 10.72
CA ILE A 54 18.97 10.79 9.64
C ILE A 54 17.99 11.97 9.68
N ASP A 55 18.28 12.95 8.88
CA ASP A 55 17.45 14.08 8.54
C ASP A 55 16.19 13.55 7.83
N ASP A 56 15.01 14.09 8.12
CA ASP A 56 13.74 13.67 7.51
C ASP A 56 13.74 13.76 5.98
N ASP A 57 14.69 14.52 5.41
CA ASP A 57 14.92 14.60 3.95
C ASP A 57 16.05 13.68 3.46
N PHE A 58 16.34 12.56 4.16
CA PHE A 58 17.44 11.68 3.77
C PHE A 58 17.33 11.16 2.33
N ILE A 59 16.12 10.88 1.84
CA ILE A 59 15.90 10.44 0.46
C ILE A 59 16.30 11.48 -0.60
N LEU A 60 16.43 12.76 -0.23
CA LEU A 60 16.93 13.82 -1.10
C LEU A 60 18.47 13.88 -1.12
N LYS A 61 19.12 13.25 -0.14
CA LYS A 61 20.59 13.22 0.04
C LYS A 61 21.19 11.87 -0.32
N ALA A 62 20.40 10.78 -0.29
CA ALA A 62 20.82 9.48 -0.75
C ALA A 62 20.86 9.45 -2.29
N PRO A 63 21.96 9.00 -2.91
CA PRO A 63 22.01 8.87 -4.36
C PRO A 63 21.06 7.81 -4.87
N SER A 64 20.55 7.98 -6.08
CA SER A 64 19.84 6.95 -6.82
C SER A 64 20.78 5.80 -7.16
N HIS A 65 20.25 4.58 -7.16
CA HIS A 65 20.97 3.38 -7.58
C HIS A 65 21.09 3.29 -9.11
N TYR A 66 20.32 4.09 -9.85
CA TYR A 66 20.18 4.02 -11.31
C TYR A 66 20.31 5.37 -11.96
N ALA A 67 20.84 5.37 -13.18
CA ALA A 67 20.84 6.48 -14.12
C ALA A 67 20.98 5.91 -15.55
N PRO A 68 20.39 6.52 -16.60
CA PRO A 68 19.52 7.70 -16.53
C PRO A 68 18.11 7.36 -16.04
N LEU A 69 17.42 8.35 -15.46
CA LEU A 69 16.00 8.26 -15.05
C LEU A 69 15.11 9.05 -16.00
N SER A 70 13.85 8.62 -16.18
CA SER A 70 12.78 9.34 -16.90
C SER A 70 11.58 9.57 -15.99
N PHE A 71 10.80 10.64 -16.28
CA PHE A 71 9.71 11.11 -15.45
C PHE A 71 8.46 11.45 -16.29
N ASP A 72 8.23 10.74 -17.37
CA ASP A 72 7.15 11.05 -18.30
C ASP A 72 5.77 10.87 -17.66
N MET A 73 5.60 9.81 -16.85
CA MET A 73 4.37 9.59 -16.09
C MET A 73 4.09 10.76 -15.14
N MET A 74 5.09 11.20 -14.37
CA MET A 74 4.92 12.33 -13.45
C MET A 74 4.58 13.62 -14.19
N LYS A 75 5.23 13.89 -15.35
CA LYS A 75 4.96 15.05 -16.20
C LYS A 75 3.53 15.01 -16.75
N ILE A 76 3.08 13.84 -17.24
CA ILE A 76 1.69 13.64 -17.73
C ILE A 76 0.68 13.93 -16.62
N LEU A 77 0.88 13.36 -15.43
CA LEU A 77 -0.02 13.56 -14.30
C LEU A 77 -0.09 15.02 -13.87
N LEU A 78 1.04 15.71 -13.77
CA LEU A 78 1.06 17.13 -13.42
C LEU A 78 0.38 18.00 -14.48
N THR A 79 0.64 17.73 -15.76
CA THR A 79 0.01 18.44 -16.88
C THR A 79 -1.52 18.24 -16.88
N SER A 80 -1.99 17.01 -16.60
CA SER A 80 -3.44 16.73 -16.48
C SER A 80 -4.12 17.50 -15.36
N LYS A 81 -3.36 17.95 -14.36
CA LYS A 81 -3.84 18.81 -13.27
C LYS A 81 -3.63 20.32 -13.56
N GLY A 82 -3.24 20.68 -14.79
CA GLY A 82 -3.08 22.07 -15.23
C GLY A 82 -1.73 22.72 -14.86
N TYR A 83 -0.75 21.94 -14.40
CA TYR A 83 0.59 22.48 -14.13
C TYR A 83 1.40 22.62 -15.41
N HIS A 84 1.99 23.80 -15.62
CA HIS A 84 2.95 24.03 -16.69
C HIS A 84 4.33 23.51 -16.28
N ILE A 85 4.92 22.65 -17.10
CA ILE A 85 6.21 22.01 -16.84
C ILE A 85 7.32 22.75 -17.61
N ASN A 86 8.26 23.33 -16.86
CA ASN A 86 9.50 23.81 -17.42
C ASN A 86 10.47 22.62 -17.53
N GLN A 87 10.69 22.16 -18.75
CA GLN A 87 11.54 20.99 -19.03
C GLN A 87 12.98 21.17 -18.49
N ASN A 88 13.54 22.38 -18.60
CA ASN A 88 14.94 22.65 -18.20
C ASN A 88 15.13 22.76 -16.68
N ALA A 89 14.05 22.95 -15.93
CA ALA A 89 14.09 23.11 -14.48
C ALA A 89 13.26 22.04 -13.74
N PHE A 90 12.80 21.01 -14.46
CA PHE A 90 11.90 20.02 -13.90
C PHE A 90 12.54 19.29 -12.70
N GLU A 91 13.73 18.72 -12.90
CA GLU A 91 14.43 17.97 -11.88
C GLU A 91 14.76 18.83 -10.65
N SER A 92 15.21 20.06 -10.86
CA SER A 92 15.52 20.97 -9.75
C SER A 92 14.28 21.47 -9.02
N ASN A 93 13.18 21.75 -9.75
CA ASN A 93 11.92 22.22 -9.16
C ASN A 93 11.27 21.18 -8.25
N PHE A 94 11.50 19.91 -8.54
CA PHE A 94 10.99 18.79 -7.75
C PHE A 94 12.05 18.16 -6.82
N SER A 95 13.24 18.82 -6.71
CA SER A 95 14.34 18.35 -5.84
C SER A 95 14.80 16.92 -6.18
N LEU A 96 14.81 16.55 -7.46
CA LEU A 96 15.17 15.20 -7.92
C LEU A 96 16.68 15.02 -8.09
N VAL A 97 17.43 16.12 -8.13
CA VAL A 97 18.88 16.10 -8.25
C VAL A 97 19.55 16.72 -7.03
N MET A 98 20.66 16.15 -6.66
CA MET A 98 21.53 16.63 -5.60
C MET A 98 22.41 17.81 -6.10
N LYS A 99 23.14 18.46 -5.19
CA LYS A 99 24.04 19.60 -5.53
C LYS A 99 25.15 19.24 -6.52
N ASN A 100 25.54 17.97 -6.58
CA ASN A 100 26.54 17.44 -7.52
C ASN A 100 25.95 17.10 -8.91
N GLY A 101 24.65 17.30 -9.12
CA GLY A 101 23.93 17.00 -10.36
C GLY A 101 23.47 15.55 -10.53
N GLU A 102 23.75 14.66 -9.57
CA GLU A 102 23.29 13.28 -9.58
C GLU A 102 21.85 13.18 -9.09
N TYR A 103 21.10 12.18 -9.60
CA TYR A 103 19.77 11.87 -9.10
C TYR A 103 19.83 11.31 -7.69
N ASN A 104 18.83 11.65 -6.89
CA ASN A 104 18.66 11.14 -5.53
C ASN A 104 17.62 10.00 -5.46
N LEU A 105 17.45 9.40 -4.30
CA LEU A 105 16.50 8.29 -4.07
C LEU A 105 15.03 8.72 -4.31
N MET A 106 14.68 9.99 -4.08
CA MET A 106 13.37 10.53 -4.42
C MET A 106 13.13 10.49 -5.94
N ALA A 107 14.14 10.83 -6.72
CA ALA A 107 14.06 10.74 -8.18
C ALA A 107 13.83 9.28 -8.62
N GLU A 108 14.53 8.33 -8.01
CA GLU A 108 14.33 6.91 -8.30
C GLU A 108 12.88 6.47 -8.02
N LEU A 109 12.32 6.80 -6.84
CA LEU A 109 10.93 6.50 -6.49
C LEU A 109 9.91 7.05 -7.49
N LEU A 110 10.17 8.25 -8.03
CA LEU A 110 9.26 8.94 -8.95
C LEU A 110 9.50 8.61 -10.42
N SER A 111 10.61 7.95 -10.75
CA SER A 111 10.98 7.61 -12.13
C SER A 111 10.01 6.59 -12.75
N ASP A 112 9.90 6.63 -14.09
CA ASP A 112 9.01 5.73 -14.84
C ASP A 112 9.39 4.25 -14.70
N LYS A 113 10.67 3.98 -14.44
CA LYS A 113 11.21 2.65 -14.14
C LYS A 113 12.16 2.73 -12.97
N ASN A 114 11.92 1.89 -11.97
CA ASN A 114 12.81 1.74 -10.82
C ASN A 114 12.82 0.25 -10.39
N MET A 115 13.54 -0.07 -9.31
CA MET A 115 13.59 -1.43 -8.76
C MET A 115 13.02 -1.48 -7.33
N ILE A 116 12.28 -0.43 -6.95
CA ILE A 116 11.71 -0.34 -5.60
C ILE A 116 10.37 -1.05 -5.61
N PRO A 117 10.21 -2.13 -4.82
CA PRO A 117 8.96 -2.87 -4.78
C PRO A 117 7.86 -2.09 -4.04
N LEU A 118 6.60 -2.38 -4.39
CA LEU A 118 5.42 -1.98 -3.64
C LEU A 118 4.51 -3.20 -3.50
N ILE A 119 4.57 -3.85 -2.35
CA ILE A 119 4.12 -5.22 -2.20
C ILE A 119 2.74 -5.31 -1.55
N PHE A 120 1.87 -6.10 -2.17
CA PHE A 120 0.62 -6.60 -1.61
C PHE A 120 0.72 -8.11 -1.43
N VAL A 121 0.43 -8.60 -0.21
CA VAL A 121 0.40 -10.02 0.10
C VAL A 121 -0.96 -10.40 0.68
N LYS A 122 -1.62 -11.40 0.10
CA LYS A 122 -2.85 -11.99 0.63
C LYS A 122 -2.52 -13.32 1.28
N PHE A 123 -2.87 -13.45 2.54
CA PHE A 123 -2.68 -14.66 3.33
C PHE A 123 -3.97 -15.51 3.37
N LYS A 124 -3.82 -16.79 3.69
CA LYS A 124 -4.95 -17.66 4.08
C LYS A 124 -5.03 -17.69 5.59
N GLY A 125 -6.21 -17.37 6.13
CA GLY A 125 -6.41 -17.26 7.57
C GLY A 125 -5.83 -15.96 8.15
N ASN A 126 -5.57 -15.97 9.44
CA ASN A 126 -5.25 -14.77 10.23
C ASN A 126 -3.75 -14.68 10.59
N THR A 127 -2.89 -15.48 9.94
CA THR A 127 -1.45 -15.53 10.18
C THR A 127 -0.66 -15.46 8.88
N LYS A 128 0.63 -15.13 8.99
CA LYS A 128 1.56 -15.09 7.84
C LYS A 128 2.02 -16.48 7.35
N ALA A 129 1.44 -17.56 7.88
CA ALA A 129 1.91 -18.93 7.62
C ALA A 129 1.64 -19.41 6.18
N SER A 130 0.60 -18.92 5.52
CA SER A 130 0.23 -19.37 4.18
C SER A 130 -0.15 -18.20 3.27
N ILE A 131 0.64 -17.99 2.23
CA ILE A 131 0.37 -16.96 1.21
C ILE A 131 -0.55 -17.55 0.15
N SER A 132 -1.66 -16.85 -0.14
CA SER A 132 -2.55 -17.18 -1.25
C SER A 132 -2.21 -16.40 -2.52
N GLN A 133 -1.71 -15.16 -2.36
CA GLN A 133 -1.33 -14.31 -3.48
C GLN A 133 -0.26 -13.31 -3.05
N ARG A 134 0.70 -13.04 -3.95
CA ARG A 134 1.63 -11.92 -3.82
C ARG A 134 1.64 -11.14 -5.13
N SER A 135 1.50 -9.84 -5.04
CA SER A 135 1.58 -8.92 -6.18
C SER A 135 2.58 -7.82 -5.86
N ASP A 136 3.36 -7.45 -6.85
CA ASP A 136 4.28 -6.32 -6.76
C ASP A 136 3.81 -5.24 -7.73
N TYR A 137 3.63 -4.03 -7.22
CA TYR A 137 3.21 -2.84 -7.96
C TYR A 137 4.38 -1.86 -8.12
N GLY A 138 5.60 -2.29 -7.80
CA GLY A 138 6.86 -1.59 -8.02
C GLY A 138 7.33 -1.65 -9.48
N ASP A 139 8.63 -1.50 -9.69
CA ASP A 139 9.29 -1.44 -11.01
C ASP A 139 8.75 -0.31 -11.92
N GLN A 140 8.09 0.67 -11.36
CA GLN A 140 7.46 1.81 -12.01
C GLN A 140 7.37 2.99 -11.05
N SER A 141 7.01 4.18 -11.56
CA SER A 141 6.78 5.34 -10.70
C SER A 141 5.88 4.99 -9.51
N ILE A 142 6.30 5.38 -8.32
CA ILE A 142 5.50 5.18 -7.09
C ILE A 142 4.08 5.76 -7.22
N LEU A 143 3.89 6.80 -8.05
CA LEU A 143 2.59 7.39 -8.31
C LEU A 143 1.65 6.39 -9.02
N LEU A 144 2.17 5.65 -10.00
CA LEU A 144 1.40 4.62 -10.71
C LEU A 144 1.24 3.36 -9.86
N GLY A 145 2.31 2.95 -9.17
CA GLY A 145 2.27 1.83 -8.23
C GLY A 145 1.22 2.03 -7.14
N PHE A 146 1.19 3.23 -6.55
CA PHE A 146 0.17 3.63 -5.59
C PHE A 146 -1.25 3.51 -6.16
N GLN A 147 -1.50 4.05 -7.36
CA GLN A 147 -2.83 4.00 -7.98
C GLN A 147 -3.28 2.56 -8.22
N ARG A 148 -2.42 1.71 -8.76
CA ARG A 148 -2.71 0.29 -8.99
C ARG A 148 -2.97 -0.48 -7.70
N LEU A 149 -2.21 -0.21 -6.65
CA LEU A 149 -2.42 -0.81 -5.33
C LEU A 149 -3.75 -0.35 -4.72
N LYS A 150 -4.08 0.93 -4.87
CA LYS A 150 -5.38 1.48 -4.46
C LYS A 150 -6.53 0.80 -5.21
N ASP A 151 -6.44 0.67 -6.53
CA ASP A 151 -7.46 0.00 -7.35
C ASP A 151 -7.63 -1.47 -6.92
N ARG A 152 -6.52 -2.14 -6.57
CA ARG A 152 -6.58 -3.49 -6.00
C ARG A 152 -7.35 -3.52 -4.68
N LEU A 153 -7.09 -2.60 -3.77
CA LEU A 153 -7.80 -2.53 -2.49
C LEU A 153 -9.27 -2.19 -2.67
N ILE A 154 -9.64 -1.38 -3.66
CA ILE A 154 -11.04 -1.14 -4.02
C ILE A 154 -11.69 -2.44 -4.53
N ALA A 155 -11.01 -3.21 -5.36
CA ALA A 155 -11.53 -4.48 -5.90
C ALA A 155 -11.68 -5.58 -4.84
N GLU A 156 -10.86 -5.60 -3.79
CA GLU A 156 -10.98 -6.52 -2.66
C GLU A 156 -12.08 -6.11 -1.67
N ASN A 157 -12.60 -4.89 -1.73
CA ASN A 157 -13.58 -4.37 -0.80
C ASN A 157 -15.00 -4.84 -1.14
N ILE A 158 -15.34 -6.04 -0.69
CA ILE A 158 -16.63 -6.66 -0.95
C ILE A 158 -17.76 -5.84 -0.32
N CYS A 159 -18.84 -5.67 -1.06
CA CYS A 159 -20.08 -5.05 -0.61
C CYS A 159 -21.19 -6.08 -0.47
N VAL A 160 -21.85 -6.10 0.68
CA VAL A 160 -23.07 -6.87 0.92
C VAL A 160 -24.25 -5.91 1.04
N THR A 161 -25.24 -6.06 0.18
CA THR A 161 -26.45 -5.22 0.17
C THR A 161 -27.56 -5.91 0.97
N ASN A 162 -28.02 -5.27 2.05
CA ASN A 162 -29.22 -5.71 2.75
C ASN A 162 -30.48 -5.16 2.06
N THR A 163 -31.19 -6.06 1.38
CA THR A 163 -32.42 -5.74 0.65
C THR A 163 -33.70 -5.88 1.49
N THR A 164 -33.59 -6.40 2.73
CA THR A 164 -34.75 -6.59 3.62
C THR A 164 -35.18 -5.31 4.31
N VAL A 165 -34.33 -4.27 4.34
CA VAL A 165 -34.62 -2.94 4.89
C VAL A 165 -34.80 -1.90 3.79
N ARG A 166 -35.63 -0.88 4.06
CA ARG A 166 -35.82 0.25 3.13
C ARG A 166 -35.56 1.56 3.87
N PRO A 167 -34.65 2.46 3.33
CA PRO A 167 -33.83 2.23 2.15
C PRO A 167 -32.83 1.07 2.37
N ARG A 168 -32.43 0.40 1.28
CA ARG A 168 -31.42 -0.65 1.33
C ARG A 168 -30.12 -0.12 1.93
N ILE A 169 -29.41 -0.95 2.66
CA ILE A 169 -28.14 -0.60 3.30
C ILE A 169 -27.05 -1.43 2.62
N ASP A 170 -26.03 -0.73 2.10
CA ASP A 170 -24.83 -1.33 1.53
C ASP A 170 -23.74 -1.34 2.62
N GLU A 171 -23.28 -2.53 3.00
CA GLU A 171 -22.21 -2.72 3.97
C GLU A 171 -20.95 -3.22 3.28
N TYR A 172 -19.86 -2.48 3.43
CA TYR A 172 -18.56 -2.81 2.84
C TYR A 172 -17.69 -3.55 3.85
N LEU A 173 -16.75 -4.36 3.33
CA LEU A 173 -15.83 -5.16 4.13
C LEU A 173 -14.98 -4.25 5.04
N TYR A 174 -14.58 -3.09 4.54
CA TYR A 174 -13.86 -2.06 5.28
C TYR A 174 -14.15 -0.66 4.72
N ASP A 175 -13.78 0.35 5.50
CA ASP A 175 -13.85 1.75 5.05
C ASP A 175 -12.69 2.05 4.11
N ILE A 176 -13.00 2.26 2.83
CA ILE A 176 -11.99 2.47 1.79
C ILE A 176 -11.23 3.78 1.97
N ASP A 177 -11.86 4.80 2.53
CA ASP A 177 -11.20 6.08 2.77
C ASP A 177 -10.16 5.95 3.89
N CYS A 178 -10.46 5.20 4.95
CA CYS A 178 -9.49 4.90 6.01
C CYS A 178 -8.30 4.08 5.49
N VAL A 179 -8.55 3.10 4.60
CA VAL A 179 -7.50 2.31 3.97
C VAL A 179 -6.64 3.18 3.03
N ASN A 180 -7.27 4.05 2.22
CA ASN A 180 -6.54 4.98 1.36
C ASN A 180 -5.66 5.94 2.17
N GLU A 181 -6.17 6.47 3.28
CA GLU A 181 -5.41 7.34 4.17
C GLU A 181 -4.23 6.61 4.80
N ALA A 182 -4.44 5.39 5.30
CA ALA A 182 -3.37 4.57 5.84
C ALA A 182 -2.30 4.26 4.79
N LEU A 183 -2.70 3.98 3.54
CA LEU A 183 -1.78 3.72 2.43
C LEU A 183 -0.96 4.95 2.04
N VAL A 184 -1.60 6.12 1.93
CA VAL A 184 -0.91 7.39 1.67
C VAL A 184 0.11 7.67 2.77
N ASN A 185 -0.31 7.57 4.03
CA ASN A 185 0.56 7.81 5.17
C ASN A 185 1.73 6.80 5.19
N ALA A 186 1.48 5.55 4.86
CA ALA A 186 2.53 4.54 4.76
C ALA A 186 3.57 4.88 3.69
N ILE A 187 3.19 5.49 2.57
CA ILE A 187 4.13 5.89 1.50
C ILE A 187 4.86 7.18 1.85
N VAL A 188 4.13 8.21 2.29
CA VAL A 188 4.69 9.54 2.54
C VAL A 188 5.58 9.59 3.78
N HIS A 189 5.24 8.78 4.80
CA HIS A 189 6.00 8.74 6.04
C HIS A 189 7.00 7.57 6.12
N ASN A 190 7.07 6.72 5.09
CA ASN A 190 8.00 5.60 5.06
C ASN A 190 9.46 6.06 5.13
N ASP A 191 10.26 5.32 5.87
CA ASP A 191 11.72 5.42 5.78
C ASP A 191 12.21 4.48 4.66
N TRP A 192 12.29 5.03 3.45
CA TRP A 192 12.69 4.32 2.24
C TRP A 192 14.14 3.83 2.25
N THR A 193 14.91 4.19 3.28
CA THR A 193 16.28 3.68 3.46
C THR A 193 16.31 2.37 4.23
N ILE A 194 15.21 2.01 4.89
CA ILE A 194 15.08 0.76 5.63
C ILE A 194 14.47 -0.33 4.74
N SER A 195 13.26 -0.07 4.24
CA SER A 195 12.55 -0.97 3.32
C SER A 195 11.32 -0.27 2.73
N GLU A 196 10.63 -0.94 1.82
CA GLU A 196 9.35 -0.52 1.24
C GLU A 196 8.17 -0.75 2.21
N PRO A 197 7.05 -0.01 2.04
CA PRO A 197 5.81 -0.31 2.75
C PRO A 197 5.23 -1.65 2.30
N LEU A 198 4.54 -2.35 3.22
CA LEU A 198 3.92 -3.64 2.97
C LEU A 198 2.42 -3.59 3.26
N VAL A 199 1.60 -4.06 2.31
CA VAL A 199 0.17 -4.30 2.53
C VAL A 199 -0.07 -5.79 2.69
N SER A 200 -0.56 -6.19 3.85
CA SER A 200 -0.90 -7.56 4.21
C SER A 200 -2.41 -7.72 4.36
N PHE A 201 -3.02 -8.58 3.57
CA PHE A 201 -4.45 -8.82 3.55
C PHE A 201 -4.73 -10.21 4.14
N TYR A 202 -5.46 -10.27 5.24
CA TYR A 202 -5.85 -11.50 5.95
C TYR A 202 -7.34 -11.80 5.74
N ASP A 203 -7.85 -12.86 6.33
CA ASP A 203 -9.28 -13.19 6.25
C ASP A 203 -10.15 -12.28 7.14
N ASP A 204 -9.54 -11.59 8.13
CA ASP A 204 -10.24 -10.75 9.11
C ASP A 204 -9.83 -9.28 9.12
N ARG A 205 -8.75 -8.89 8.41
CA ARG A 205 -8.20 -7.53 8.45
C ARG A 205 -7.24 -7.23 7.30
N ILE A 206 -6.95 -5.94 7.13
CA ILE A 206 -5.80 -5.43 6.39
C ILE A 206 -4.78 -4.89 7.40
N GLU A 207 -3.51 -5.16 7.17
CA GLU A 207 -2.39 -4.50 7.84
C GLU A 207 -1.58 -3.71 6.81
N ILE A 208 -1.31 -2.43 7.10
CA ILE A 208 -0.47 -1.56 6.28
C ILE A 208 0.72 -1.14 7.14
N THR A 209 1.88 -1.68 6.81
CA THR A 209 3.12 -1.44 7.56
C THR A 209 3.99 -0.43 6.83
N SER A 210 4.46 0.61 7.54
CA SER A 210 5.49 1.54 7.08
C SER A 210 6.70 1.51 8.02
N HIS A 211 7.87 1.69 7.46
CA HIS A 211 9.12 1.73 8.22
C HIS A 211 9.43 3.13 8.75
N GLY A 212 10.15 3.18 9.88
CA GLY A 212 10.36 4.38 10.66
C GLY A 212 9.16 4.66 11.58
N GLY A 213 9.42 4.89 12.88
CA GLY A 213 8.38 5.21 13.88
C GLY A 213 7.81 6.63 13.68
N ILE A 214 7.10 7.11 14.69
CA ILE A 214 6.63 8.51 14.72
C ILE A 214 7.82 9.47 14.57
N PRO A 215 7.73 10.51 13.69
CA PRO A 215 8.74 11.56 13.58
C PRO A 215 9.07 12.16 14.94
N ARG A 216 10.33 12.52 15.15
CA ARG A 216 10.81 12.97 16.48
C ARG A 216 10.24 14.30 16.92
N GLU A 217 9.83 15.12 15.97
CA GLU A 217 9.32 16.48 16.14
C GLU A 217 7.94 16.48 16.76
N ILE A 218 7.24 15.34 16.72
CA ILE A 218 5.89 15.19 17.28
C ILE A 218 5.84 14.08 18.33
N THR A 219 4.94 14.24 19.27
CA THR A 219 4.64 13.20 20.27
C THR A 219 3.62 12.21 19.73
N GLN A 220 3.46 11.05 20.36
CA GLN A 220 2.40 10.11 20.03
C GLN A 220 1.00 10.75 20.19
N ASN A 221 0.83 11.68 21.13
CA ASN A 221 -0.43 12.40 21.28
C ASN A 221 -0.68 13.36 20.12
N ASP A 222 0.36 14.06 19.65
CA ASP A 222 0.25 14.93 18.46
C ASP A 222 -0.09 14.09 17.22
N PHE A 223 0.53 12.91 17.07
CA PHE A 223 0.22 11.96 16.00
C PHE A 223 -1.27 11.58 16.01
N PHE A 224 -1.83 11.18 17.15
CA PHE A 224 -3.24 10.84 17.26
C PHE A 224 -4.18 12.03 17.05
N ASN A 225 -3.72 13.25 17.29
CA ASN A 225 -4.46 14.48 17.04
C ASN A 225 -4.35 14.96 15.57
N GLY A 226 -3.66 14.19 14.70
CA GLY A 226 -3.52 14.53 13.28
C GLY A 226 -2.50 15.61 12.98
N VAL A 227 -1.57 15.90 13.92
CA VAL A 227 -0.44 16.80 13.65
C VAL A 227 0.45 16.12 12.62
N SER A 228 0.54 16.73 11.43
CA SER A 228 1.30 16.19 10.32
C SER A 228 2.72 16.75 10.29
N HIS A 229 3.69 15.85 10.31
CA HIS A 229 5.11 16.14 10.04
C HIS A 229 5.65 15.10 9.07
N PRO A 230 5.49 15.29 7.75
CA PRO A 230 5.82 14.27 6.76
C PRO A 230 7.33 14.06 6.67
N ARG A 231 7.78 12.80 6.85
CA ARG A 231 9.18 12.39 6.68
C ARG A 231 9.70 12.70 5.28
N ASN A 232 8.85 12.53 4.27
CA ASN A 232 9.18 12.82 2.88
C ASN A 232 8.39 14.03 2.40
N SER A 233 8.78 15.23 2.84
CA SER A 233 8.05 16.47 2.63
C SER A 233 7.86 16.82 1.14
N VAL A 234 8.84 16.49 0.28
CA VAL A 234 8.75 16.69 -1.17
C VAL A 234 7.74 15.74 -1.80
N LEU A 235 7.75 14.46 -1.39
CA LEU A 235 6.77 13.47 -1.87
C LEU A 235 5.35 13.87 -1.48
N MET A 236 5.16 14.32 -0.24
CA MET A 236 3.87 14.86 0.22
C MET A 236 3.39 16.01 -0.65
N ARG A 237 4.26 16.98 -0.96
CA ARG A 237 3.91 18.11 -1.86
C ARG A 237 3.50 17.66 -3.26
N ILE A 238 4.13 16.60 -3.78
CA ILE A 238 3.76 16.03 -5.08
C ILE A 238 2.38 15.38 -5.00
N PHE A 239 2.10 14.60 -3.97
CA PHE A 239 0.80 13.97 -3.73
C PHE A 239 -0.33 15.02 -3.59
N LEU A 240 -0.07 16.13 -2.87
CA LEU A 240 -0.98 17.27 -2.78
C LEU A 240 -1.24 17.94 -4.14
N LYS A 241 -0.19 18.21 -4.92
CA LYS A 241 -0.31 18.79 -6.26
C LYS A 241 -1.14 17.91 -7.22
N LEU A 242 -1.02 16.61 -7.09
CA LEU A 242 -1.77 15.64 -7.88
C LEU A 242 -3.21 15.42 -7.37
N GLY A 243 -3.55 15.98 -6.21
CA GLY A 243 -4.87 15.79 -5.60
C GLY A 243 -5.08 14.35 -5.07
N ILE A 244 -3.99 13.67 -4.76
CA ILE A 244 -4.02 12.33 -4.14
C ILE A 244 -4.34 12.45 -2.65
N VAL A 245 -3.90 13.54 -2.03
CA VAL A 245 -4.06 13.87 -0.61
C VAL A 245 -4.70 15.23 -0.47
N GLU A 246 -5.55 15.40 0.54
CA GLU A 246 -6.03 16.69 1.00
C GLU A 246 -5.28 17.10 2.28
N HIS A 247 -4.79 18.34 2.33
CA HIS A 247 -4.03 18.84 3.49
C HIS A 247 -4.95 19.29 4.63
N THR A 248 -5.73 18.35 5.18
CA THR A 248 -6.75 18.67 6.19
C THR A 248 -6.38 18.21 7.61
N GLY A 249 -5.35 17.38 7.77
CA GLY A 249 -4.96 16.80 9.07
C GLY A 249 -6.03 15.86 9.67
N HIS A 250 -7.03 15.46 8.89
CA HIS A 250 -8.15 14.63 9.35
C HIS A 250 -7.94 13.12 9.17
N GLY A 251 -6.87 12.70 8.52
CA GLY A 251 -6.66 11.29 8.14
C GLY A 251 -6.54 10.34 9.33
N ILE A 252 -5.57 10.58 10.22
CA ILE A 252 -5.39 9.76 11.44
C ILE A 252 -6.60 9.86 12.36
N PRO A 253 -7.14 11.06 12.69
CA PRO A 253 -8.39 11.18 13.44
C PRO A 253 -9.56 10.40 12.84
N LYS A 254 -9.73 10.36 11.52
CA LYS A 254 -10.78 9.59 10.84
C LYS A 254 -10.63 8.08 11.07
N ILE A 255 -9.39 7.56 10.99
CA ILE A 255 -9.12 6.15 11.28
C ILE A 255 -9.44 5.85 12.75
N ILE A 256 -9.05 6.75 13.68
CA ILE A 256 -9.32 6.59 15.11
C ILE A 256 -10.81 6.63 15.41
N GLU A 257 -11.56 7.54 14.80
CA GLU A 257 -13.02 7.63 14.95
C GLU A 257 -13.71 6.32 14.54
N LYS A 258 -13.24 5.70 13.46
CA LYS A 258 -13.83 4.47 12.91
C LYS A 258 -13.38 3.18 13.59
N TYR A 259 -12.10 3.10 13.91
CA TYR A 259 -11.45 1.84 14.33
C TYR A 259 -10.74 1.92 15.67
N GLY A 260 -10.76 3.07 16.36
CA GLY A 260 -10.07 3.27 17.62
C GLY A 260 -8.56 3.53 17.48
N LYS A 261 -7.90 3.86 18.59
CA LYS A 261 -6.44 4.03 18.64
C LYS A 261 -5.69 2.71 18.51
N GLU A 262 -6.34 1.61 18.84
CA GLU A 262 -5.87 0.23 18.70
C GLU A 262 -5.65 -0.19 17.24
N ALA A 263 -6.18 0.57 16.29
CA ALA A 263 -5.83 0.41 14.87
C ALA A 263 -4.35 0.74 14.57
N PHE A 264 -3.64 1.37 15.48
CA PHE A 264 -2.25 1.76 15.32
C PHE A 264 -1.33 0.98 16.25
N ASP A 265 -0.57 0.04 15.70
CA ASP A 265 0.51 -0.65 16.38
C ASP A 265 1.83 0.11 16.10
N ILE A 266 2.27 0.90 17.08
CA ILE A 266 3.35 1.89 16.92
C ILE A 266 4.61 1.40 17.62
N HIS A 267 5.67 1.27 16.85
CA HIS A 267 7.01 0.90 17.31
C HIS A 267 8.04 1.98 16.95
N ASP A 268 9.22 1.91 17.54
CA ASP A 268 10.31 2.84 17.24
C ASP A 268 10.80 2.78 15.79
N THR A 269 10.65 1.63 15.13
CA THR A 269 11.19 1.35 13.80
C THR A 269 10.14 1.15 12.72
N TYR A 270 8.86 1.00 13.09
CA TYR A 270 7.76 0.87 12.14
C TYR A 270 6.42 1.26 12.78
N ILE A 271 5.46 1.57 11.94
CA ILE A 271 4.06 1.73 12.31
C ILE A 271 3.25 0.75 11.47
N ASN A 272 2.38 -0.04 12.12
CA ASN A 272 1.45 -0.91 11.46
C ASN A 272 0.02 -0.41 11.69
N VAL A 273 -0.70 -0.11 10.61
CA VAL A 273 -2.12 0.28 10.68
C VAL A 273 -2.96 -0.94 10.40
N ILE A 274 -3.82 -1.31 11.36
CA ILE A 274 -4.65 -2.50 11.35
C ILE A 274 -6.10 -2.08 11.13
N ILE A 275 -6.67 -2.46 10.00
CA ILE A 275 -8.07 -2.19 9.64
C ILE A 275 -8.85 -3.51 9.71
N PRO A 276 -9.61 -3.76 10.79
CA PRO A 276 -10.42 -4.97 10.92
C PRO A 276 -11.58 -4.96 9.92
N PHE A 277 -11.98 -6.15 9.47
CA PHE A 277 -13.11 -6.31 8.57
C PHE A 277 -14.46 -6.22 9.31
N ASN A 278 -15.46 -5.76 8.59
CA ASN A 278 -16.84 -5.70 9.08
C ASN A 278 -17.39 -7.12 9.27
N LYS A 279 -17.65 -7.49 10.52
CA LYS A 279 -18.13 -8.84 10.88
C LYS A 279 -19.41 -9.23 10.17
N LYS A 280 -20.33 -8.28 9.94
CA LYS A 280 -21.57 -8.59 9.22
C LYS A 280 -21.32 -9.05 7.79
N VAL A 281 -20.30 -8.46 7.14
CA VAL A 281 -19.92 -8.84 5.78
C VAL A 281 -19.21 -10.18 5.79
N THR A 282 -18.26 -10.41 6.71
CA THR A 282 -17.55 -11.69 6.82
C THR A 282 -18.47 -12.84 7.19
N ASP A 283 -19.40 -12.63 8.15
CA ASP A 283 -20.37 -13.65 8.55
C ASP A 283 -21.31 -14.02 7.38
N THR A 284 -21.73 -13.03 6.59
CA THR A 284 -22.54 -13.29 5.38
C THR A 284 -21.76 -14.09 4.33
N MET A 285 -20.47 -13.82 4.18
CA MET A 285 -19.59 -14.58 3.26
C MET A 285 -19.39 -16.03 3.76
N GLU A 286 -19.32 -16.25 5.07
CA GLU A 286 -19.20 -17.59 5.67
C GLU A 286 -20.49 -18.39 5.55
N VAL A 287 -21.64 -17.76 5.75
CA VAL A 287 -22.97 -18.37 5.55
C VAL A 287 -23.11 -18.78 4.08
N GLY A 288 -22.79 -17.90 3.12
CA GLY A 288 -22.79 -18.23 1.70
C GLY A 288 -21.82 -19.36 1.31
N LYS A 289 -20.71 -19.53 2.05
CA LYS A 289 -19.81 -20.69 1.90
C LYS A 289 -20.40 -21.97 2.50
N ASN A 290 -21.23 -21.87 3.53
CA ASN A 290 -21.87 -23.03 4.17
C ASN A 290 -23.16 -23.48 3.48
N ASP A 291 -23.95 -22.56 2.92
CA ASP A 291 -25.09 -22.86 2.08
C ASP A 291 -24.66 -23.52 0.74
N GLY A 292 -23.42 -23.25 0.29
CA GLY A 292 -22.77 -23.91 -0.85
C GLY A 292 -22.22 -25.33 -0.56
N LYS A 293 -22.42 -25.91 0.64
CA LYS A 293 -22.07 -27.33 0.89
C LYS A 293 -23.06 -28.33 0.34
N ASN A 294 -24.18 -27.86 -0.21
CA ASN A 294 -25.02 -28.64 -1.14
C ASN A 294 -24.94 -27.93 -2.50
N ASP A 295 -24.09 -28.40 -3.40
CA ASP A 295 -23.83 -27.99 -4.80
C ASP A 295 -22.78 -26.87 -5.04
N GLY A 296 -21.77 -26.74 -4.21
CA GLY A 296 -20.61 -25.84 -4.49
C GLY A 296 -19.55 -26.44 -5.39
N LYS A 297 -19.86 -26.75 -6.66
CA LYS A 297 -18.85 -26.73 -7.72
C LYS A 297 -18.49 -25.26 -7.96
N ASN A 298 -17.20 -24.90 -7.75
CA ASN A 298 -16.68 -23.62 -8.23
C ASN A 298 -17.15 -23.42 -9.68
N LEU A 299 -17.84 -22.30 -9.98
CA LEU A 299 -18.29 -22.02 -11.35
C LEU A 299 -17.16 -22.25 -12.38
N LEU A 300 -15.91 -21.99 -12.00
CA LEU A 300 -14.73 -22.23 -12.82
C LEU A 300 -14.26 -23.71 -12.83
N ASP A 301 -14.66 -24.53 -11.86
CA ASP A 301 -14.28 -25.95 -11.83
C ASP A 301 -15.09 -26.80 -12.81
N GLU A 302 -16.22 -26.26 -13.30
CA GLU A 302 -17.00 -26.85 -14.42
C GLU A 302 -16.42 -26.57 -15.81
N LEU A 303 -15.42 -25.65 -15.88
CA LEU A 303 -14.77 -25.29 -17.14
C LEU A 303 -13.47 -26.08 -17.32
N SER A 304 -13.33 -26.67 -18.50
CA SER A 304 -12.07 -27.26 -18.95
C SER A 304 -11.00 -26.18 -19.11
N ASP A 305 -9.72 -26.58 -19.12
CA ASP A 305 -8.61 -25.62 -19.25
C ASP A 305 -8.71 -24.75 -20.50
N ASN A 306 -9.21 -25.33 -21.63
CA ASN A 306 -9.42 -24.57 -22.85
C ASN A 306 -10.57 -23.57 -22.74
N GLU A 307 -11.64 -23.89 -22.00
CA GLU A 307 -12.74 -22.96 -21.73
C GLU A 307 -12.28 -21.78 -20.86
N LYS A 308 -11.49 -22.05 -19.84
CA LYS A 308 -10.90 -21.01 -18.98
C LYS A 308 -10.00 -20.07 -19.79
N ARG A 309 -9.13 -20.61 -20.65
CA ARG A 309 -8.21 -19.82 -21.47
C ARG A 309 -8.97 -18.96 -22.49
N VAL A 310 -9.97 -19.51 -23.20
CA VAL A 310 -10.79 -18.74 -24.12
C VAL A 310 -11.61 -17.67 -23.42
N LEU A 311 -12.14 -17.95 -22.22
CA LEU A 311 -12.89 -16.97 -21.42
C LEU A 311 -12.01 -15.80 -20.99
N LEU A 312 -10.76 -16.05 -20.59
CA LEU A 312 -9.79 -15.00 -20.25
C LEU A 312 -9.49 -14.09 -21.44
N GLU A 313 -9.31 -14.65 -22.64
CA GLU A 313 -9.10 -13.84 -23.86
C GLU A 313 -10.32 -12.99 -24.21
N LEU A 314 -11.53 -13.52 -24.02
CA LEU A 314 -12.78 -12.79 -24.21
C LEU A 314 -12.99 -11.65 -23.20
N ILE A 315 -12.49 -11.78 -21.97
CA ILE A 315 -12.48 -10.71 -20.95
C ILE A 315 -11.61 -9.54 -21.44
N ASN A 316 -10.45 -9.86 -22.04
CA ASN A 316 -9.51 -8.86 -22.53
C ASN A 316 -9.99 -8.24 -23.87
N ASN A 317 -10.56 -9.04 -24.75
CA ASN A 317 -11.06 -8.59 -26.05
C ASN A 317 -12.37 -9.31 -26.45
N PRO A 318 -13.54 -8.73 -26.13
CA PRO A 318 -14.84 -9.33 -26.45
C PRO A 318 -15.12 -9.54 -27.92
N SER A 319 -14.34 -8.95 -28.82
CA SER A 319 -14.52 -9.05 -30.29
C SER A 319 -13.39 -9.85 -30.95
N ILE A 320 -12.59 -10.59 -30.19
CA ILE A 320 -11.44 -11.34 -30.70
C ILE A 320 -11.84 -12.33 -31.78
N PRO A 321 -11.17 -12.35 -32.96
CA PRO A 321 -11.44 -13.31 -34.02
C PRO A 321 -11.04 -14.74 -33.63
N TYR A 322 -11.74 -15.74 -34.17
CA TYR A 322 -11.42 -17.15 -33.91
C TYR A 322 -10.00 -17.51 -34.34
N ASP A 323 -9.52 -16.96 -35.47
CA ASP A 323 -8.17 -17.23 -35.96
C ASP A 323 -7.09 -16.71 -35.03
N THR A 324 -7.31 -15.54 -34.41
CA THR A 324 -6.41 -14.99 -33.35
C THR A 324 -6.37 -15.91 -32.15
N LEU A 325 -7.52 -16.43 -31.68
CA LEU A 325 -7.57 -17.40 -30.58
C LEU A 325 -6.84 -18.71 -30.91
N VAL A 326 -6.91 -19.17 -32.17
CA VAL A 326 -6.17 -20.35 -32.65
C VAL A 326 -4.66 -20.12 -32.48
N ASP A 327 -4.19 -18.96 -32.92
CA ASP A 327 -2.76 -18.62 -32.91
C ASP A 327 -2.22 -18.38 -31.51
N GLU A 328 -2.96 -17.65 -30.70
CA GLU A 328 -2.54 -17.29 -29.33
C GLU A 328 -2.60 -18.48 -28.35
N LEU A 329 -3.69 -19.28 -28.45
CA LEU A 329 -3.90 -20.39 -27.54
C LEU A 329 -3.27 -21.70 -28.03
N LYS A 330 -2.77 -21.73 -29.28
CA LYS A 330 -2.21 -22.92 -29.97
C LYS A 330 -3.14 -24.12 -29.94
N ILE A 331 -4.44 -23.89 -30.21
CA ILE A 331 -5.50 -24.92 -30.27
C ILE A 331 -6.17 -24.86 -31.63
N SER A 332 -6.76 -25.99 -32.06
CA SER A 332 -7.41 -26.06 -33.39
C SER A 332 -8.67 -25.19 -33.45
N ARG A 333 -8.98 -24.64 -34.63
CA ARG A 333 -10.22 -23.88 -34.88
C ARG A 333 -11.47 -24.66 -34.46
N ARG A 334 -11.45 -25.99 -34.65
CA ARG A 334 -12.55 -26.88 -34.23
C ARG A 334 -12.67 -26.90 -32.70
N THR A 335 -11.57 -26.87 -32.00
CA THR A 335 -11.55 -26.78 -30.52
C THR A 335 -12.11 -25.44 -30.04
N VAL A 336 -11.68 -24.32 -30.65
CA VAL A 336 -12.21 -22.97 -30.33
C VAL A 336 -13.74 -22.97 -30.53
N SER A 337 -14.24 -23.45 -31.68
CA SER A 337 -15.68 -23.48 -31.95
C SER A 337 -16.47 -24.29 -30.91
N ARG A 338 -15.94 -25.47 -30.51
CA ARG A 338 -16.58 -26.29 -29.46
C ARG A 338 -16.60 -25.59 -28.10
N VAL A 339 -15.52 -24.90 -27.75
CA VAL A 339 -15.42 -24.14 -26.49
C VAL A 339 -16.44 -23.01 -26.45
N PHE A 340 -16.62 -22.26 -27.53
CA PHE A 340 -17.66 -21.24 -27.59
C PHE A 340 -19.08 -21.81 -27.45
N VAL A 341 -19.39 -22.92 -28.10
CA VAL A 341 -20.69 -23.59 -27.94
C VAL A 341 -20.91 -24.00 -26.48
N SER A 342 -19.92 -24.65 -25.89
CA SER A 342 -19.99 -25.06 -24.48
C SER A 342 -20.13 -23.89 -23.49
N LEU A 343 -19.40 -22.78 -23.71
CA LEU A 343 -19.51 -21.58 -22.87
C LEU A 343 -20.89 -20.92 -23.00
N VAL A 344 -21.50 -20.93 -24.18
CA VAL A 344 -22.87 -20.44 -24.39
C VAL A 344 -23.88 -21.36 -23.70
N GLU A 345 -23.78 -22.68 -23.89
CA GLU A 345 -24.67 -23.66 -23.23
C GLU A 345 -24.59 -23.62 -21.71
N LYS A 346 -23.40 -23.38 -21.17
CA LYS A 346 -23.17 -23.22 -19.73
C LYS A 346 -23.56 -21.82 -19.20
N GLY A 347 -23.94 -20.89 -20.09
CA GLY A 347 -24.39 -19.55 -19.77
C GLY A 347 -23.28 -18.62 -19.30
N TYR A 348 -22.03 -18.82 -19.70
CA TYR A 348 -20.89 -17.94 -19.38
C TYR A 348 -20.79 -16.76 -20.35
N ILE A 349 -21.17 -16.96 -21.63
CA ILE A 349 -21.09 -15.93 -22.67
C ILE A 349 -22.37 -15.90 -23.51
N GLU A 350 -22.69 -14.71 -24.01
CA GLU A 350 -23.80 -14.49 -24.95
C GLU A 350 -23.30 -13.67 -26.13
N ARG A 351 -23.79 -14.05 -27.35
CA ARG A 351 -23.46 -13.31 -28.55
C ARG A 351 -24.36 -12.09 -28.69
N ILE A 352 -23.78 -10.89 -28.73
CA ILE A 352 -24.50 -9.64 -28.99
C ILE A 352 -24.19 -9.15 -30.40
N GLY A 353 -25.22 -8.96 -31.24
CA GLY A 353 -25.10 -8.46 -32.60
C GLY A 353 -25.04 -9.55 -33.66
N THR A 354 -24.62 -9.18 -34.88
CA THR A 354 -24.55 -10.10 -36.04
C THR A 354 -23.21 -10.83 -36.13
N ASN A 355 -23.15 -11.90 -36.92
CA ASN A 355 -21.91 -12.68 -37.13
C ASN A 355 -20.73 -11.86 -37.66
N LYS A 356 -20.98 -10.73 -38.35
CA LYS A 356 -19.93 -9.85 -38.91
C LYS A 356 -19.61 -8.62 -38.06
N ARG A 357 -20.53 -8.18 -37.16
CA ARG A 357 -20.39 -6.98 -36.36
C ARG A 357 -20.90 -7.17 -34.92
N GLY A 358 -20.61 -8.31 -34.32
CA GLY A 358 -21.02 -8.60 -32.95
C GLY A 358 -19.83 -8.83 -32.04
N TYR A 359 -20.10 -8.85 -30.75
CA TYR A 359 -19.13 -9.17 -29.71
C TYR A 359 -19.71 -10.20 -28.73
N TRP A 360 -18.85 -10.75 -27.89
CA TRP A 360 -19.24 -11.70 -26.85
C TRP A 360 -19.39 -10.98 -25.52
N LYS A 361 -20.56 -11.02 -24.96
CA LYS A 361 -20.84 -10.50 -23.63
C LYS A 361 -20.64 -11.61 -22.61
N ILE A 362 -19.88 -11.35 -21.58
CA ILE A 362 -19.71 -12.26 -20.44
C ILE A 362 -20.88 -12.06 -19.49
N ILE A 363 -21.50 -13.16 -19.04
CA ILE A 363 -22.73 -13.16 -18.23
C ILE A 363 -22.46 -13.61 -16.79
N LYS A 364 -21.52 -14.57 -16.57
CA LYS A 364 -21.19 -15.12 -15.24
C LYS A 364 -19.79 -14.75 -14.82
#